data_09bc73be142ccb07bb0e2a6c80922de4
#
_entry.id   09bc73be142ccb07bb0e2a6c80922de4
#
_cell.length_a   1.000
_cell.length_b   1.000
_cell.length_c   1.000
_cell.angle_alpha   90.00
_cell.angle_beta   90.00
_cell.angle_gamma   90.00
#
_symmetry.space_group_name_H-M   'P 1'
#
loop_
_entity.id
_entity.type
_entity.pdbx_description
1 polymer ?
#
loop_
_entity_poly.entity_id
_entity_poly.type
_entity_poly.pdbx_seq_one_letter_code
_entity_poly.pdbx_strand_id
1 'polypeptide(L)'
;MFKSGFVNIIGYPNAGKSTLINSFLNDKLSIITEKAQTTRHKILGIENTDDYQLIFTDNPGFTKPANIVHEYMNKKVKESIADGDIILYVVDLSSKSNDYDDLNDKLKKIKVPLIIVLNKIDKVDQQILEDVSKSWSKEFRNAEIWTVSALKNFNVENLKERIVKLLPKGPKYF
;
A
#
# COMPACT_ATOMS: atom_id res chain seq x y z
N MET A 1 -21.06 13.66 2.40
CA MET A 1 -20.92 13.23 1.00
C MET A 1 -20.04 11.98 1.00
N PHE A 2 -20.55 10.90 0.42
CA PHE A 2 -19.91 9.59 0.41
C PHE A 2 -18.55 9.61 -0.31
N LYS A 3 -17.61 8.83 0.19
CA LYS A 3 -16.26 8.67 -0.38
C LYS A 3 -16.03 7.22 -0.79
N SER A 4 -15.41 7.00 -1.92
CA SER A 4 -15.05 5.65 -2.36
C SER A 4 -13.81 5.68 -3.22
N GLY A 5 -13.02 4.62 -3.17
CA GLY A 5 -11.84 4.55 -4.02
C GLY A 5 -11.06 3.26 -3.88
N PHE A 6 -10.20 3.05 -4.87
CA PHE A 6 -9.28 1.94 -4.95
C PHE A 6 -7.93 2.28 -4.31
N VAL A 7 -7.54 1.49 -3.33
CA VAL A 7 -6.26 1.58 -2.63
C VAL A 7 -5.36 0.47 -3.12
N ASN A 8 -4.44 0.79 -3.99
CA ASN A 8 -3.49 -0.17 -4.54
C ASN A 8 -2.32 -0.36 -3.59
N ILE A 9 -2.09 -1.59 -3.15
CA ILE A 9 -1.01 -1.93 -2.26
C ILE A 9 0.12 -2.55 -3.06
N ILE A 10 1.29 -1.95 -2.97
CA ILE A 10 2.50 -2.40 -3.63
C ILE A 10 3.64 -2.60 -2.62
N GLY A 11 4.61 -3.39 -2.99
CA GLY A 11 5.78 -3.68 -2.17
C GLY A 11 6.38 -5.03 -2.50
N TYR A 12 7.59 -5.27 -2.02
CA TYR A 12 8.27 -6.54 -2.21
C TYR A 12 7.54 -7.69 -1.50
N PRO A 13 7.77 -8.95 -1.92
CA PRO A 13 7.28 -10.11 -1.20
C PRO A 13 7.71 -10.06 0.28
N ASN A 14 6.83 -10.49 1.18
CA ASN A 14 7.06 -10.50 2.63
C ASN A 14 7.21 -9.12 3.30
N ALA A 15 6.87 -8.03 2.64
CA ALA A 15 6.86 -6.70 3.25
C ALA A 15 5.77 -6.52 4.32
N GLY A 16 4.80 -7.46 4.40
CA GLY A 16 3.70 -7.41 5.35
C GLY A 16 2.42 -6.81 4.78
N LYS A 17 2.26 -6.78 3.45
CA LYS A 17 1.06 -6.26 2.77
C LYS A 17 -0.22 -6.96 3.23
N SER A 18 -0.23 -8.30 3.23
CA SER A 18 -1.40 -9.09 3.64
C SER A 18 -1.74 -8.88 5.12
N THR A 19 -0.71 -8.82 5.98
CA THR A 19 -0.90 -8.54 7.41
C THR A 19 -1.49 -7.16 7.63
N LEU A 20 -1.03 -6.15 6.89
CA LEU A 20 -1.56 -4.79 6.97
C LEU A 20 -3.02 -4.72 6.54
N ILE A 21 -3.38 -5.36 5.43
CA ILE A 21 -4.76 -5.40 4.95
C ILE A 21 -5.65 -6.11 5.97
N ASN A 22 -5.23 -7.25 6.49
CA ASN A 22 -5.98 -7.96 7.53
C ASN A 22 -6.20 -7.08 8.77
N SER A 23 -5.21 -6.28 9.15
CA SER A 23 -5.35 -5.33 10.25
C SER A 23 -6.35 -4.22 9.95
N PHE A 24 -6.40 -3.73 8.71
CA PHE A 24 -7.41 -2.74 8.30
C PHE A 24 -8.85 -3.30 8.32
N LEU A 25 -9.00 -4.57 7.96
CA LEU A 25 -10.30 -5.22 7.80
C LEU A 25 -10.82 -5.90 9.08
N ASN A 26 -10.05 -5.93 10.17
CA ASN A 26 -10.19 -6.85 11.29
C ASN A 26 -11.45 -6.68 12.16
N ASP A 27 -12.32 -5.69 11.97
CA ASP A 27 -13.42 -5.47 12.91
C ASP A 27 -14.82 -5.19 12.32
N LYS A 28 -14.97 -5.04 11.00
CA LYS A 28 -16.29 -4.68 10.45
C LYS A 28 -16.50 -5.25 9.05
N LEU A 29 -17.45 -6.21 8.92
CA LEU A 29 -18.16 -6.58 7.68
C LEU A 29 -17.34 -6.46 6.37
N SER A 30 -16.13 -6.90 6.38
CA SER A 30 -15.24 -6.88 5.24
C SER A 30 -15.49 -8.15 4.43
N ILE A 31 -15.93 -7.98 3.21
CA ILE A 31 -16.03 -9.10 2.28
C ILE A 31 -14.61 -9.37 1.77
N ILE A 32 -13.92 -10.34 2.38
CA ILE A 32 -12.73 -10.93 1.76
C ILE A 32 -13.24 -11.81 0.64
N THR A 33 -13.15 -11.36 -0.59
CA THR A 33 -13.54 -12.18 -1.74
C THR A 33 -12.28 -12.72 -2.40
N GLU A 34 -12.04 -14.01 -2.24
CA GLU A 34 -11.00 -14.72 -3.01
C GLU A 34 -11.27 -14.70 -4.53
N LYS A 35 -12.44 -14.26 -4.96
CA LYS A 35 -12.94 -14.35 -6.34
C LYS A 35 -13.31 -13.02 -6.98
N ALA A 36 -13.35 -11.91 -6.26
CA ALA A 36 -13.65 -10.63 -6.89
C ALA A 36 -12.42 -10.14 -7.65
N GLN A 37 -12.55 -10.08 -8.94
CA GLN A 37 -11.56 -9.47 -9.84
C GLN A 37 -12.24 -8.29 -10.52
N THR A 38 -11.58 -7.14 -10.49
CA THR A 38 -11.81 -6.15 -11.55
C THR A 38 -11.11 -6.65 -12.80
N THR A 39 -11.41 -6.06 -13.95
CA THR A 39 -10.76 -6.44 -15.22
C THR A 39 -9.23 -6.34 -15.19
N ARG A 40 -8.63 -5.72 -14.14
CA ARG A 40 -7.20 -5.42 -14.05
C ARG A 40 -6.53 -5.80 -12.73
N HIS A 41 -7.28 -5.91 -11.60
CA HIS A 41 -6.69 -6.09 -10.27
C HIS A 41 -7.43 -7.15 -9.47
N LYS A 42 -6.67 -7.87 -8.65
CA LYS A 42 -7.24 -8.76 -7.64
C LYS A 42 -7.69 -7.91 -6.44
N ILE A 43 -8.98 -7.95 -6.12
CA ILE A 43 -9.51 -7.33 -4.90
C ILE A 43 -9.14 -8.22 -3.71
N LEU A 44 -8.50 -7.63 -2.71
CA LEU A 44 -8.10 -8.29 -1.47
C LEU A 44 -9.15 -8.15 -0.38
N GLY A 45 -9.88 -7.04 -0.42
CA GLY A 45 -10.93 -6.78 0.54
C GLY A 45 -11.64 -5.47 0.28
N ILE A 46 -12.87 -5.39 0.79
CA ILE A 46 -13.71 -4.20 0.69
C ILE A 46 -14.22 -3.87 2.09
N GLU A 47 -13.99 -2.66 2.54
CA GLU A 47 -14.63 -2.12 3.74
C GLU A 47 -15.75 -1.15 3.34
N ASN A 48 -16.96 -1.46 3.77
CA ASN A 48 -18.15 -0.64 3.55
C ASN A 48 -18.61 -0.04 4.87
N THR A 49 -18.83 1.27 4.87
CA THR A 49 -19.48 1.99 5.95
C THR A 49 -20.60 2.86 5.39
N ASP A 50 -21.27 3.63 6.25
CA ASP A 50 -22.29 4.60 5.82
C ASP A 50 -21.66 5.82 5.13
N ASP A 51 -20.38 6.12 5.40
CA ASP A 51 -19.69 7.32 4.95
C ASP A 51 -18.68 7.05 3.82
N TYR A 52 -18.14 5.82 3.75
CA TYR A 52 -17.11 5.49 2.75
C TYR A 52 -17.09 4.02 2.35
N GLN A 53 -16.44 3.76 1.20
CA GLN A 53 -16.05 2.43 0.73
C GLN A 53 -14.57 2.43 0.37
N LEU A 54 -13.80 1.57 1.04
CA LEU A 54 -12.39 1.28 0.72
C LEU A 54 -12.30 -0.04 -0.04
N ILE A 55 -11.63 -0.03 -1.18
CA ILE A 55 -11.39 -1.23 -1.98
C ILE A 55 -9.89 -1.44 -2.05
N PHE A 56 -9.39 -2.47 -1.35
CA PHE A 56 -7.98 -2.83 -1.38
C PHE A 56 -7.70 -3.77 -2.54
N THR A 57 -6.72 -3.42 -3.35
CA THR A 57 -6.30 -4.23 -4.48
C THR A 57 -4.86 -4.68 -4.34
N ASP A 58 -4.61 -5.92 -4.75
CA ASP A 58 -3.26 -6.49 -4.77
C ASP A 58 -2.62 -6.22 -6.13
N ASN A 59 -1.37 -5.86 -6.05
CA ASN A 59 -0.50 -5.93 -7.20
C ASN A 59 0.48 -7.08 -6.99
N PRO A 60 0.72 -7.92 -8.00
CA PRO A 60 1.75 -8.93 -7.89
C PRO A 60 3.05 -8.25 -7.44
N GLY A 61 3.66 -8.79 -6.38
CA GLY A 61 4.82 -8.17 -5.74
C GLY A 61 5.88 -7.79 -6.75
N PHE A 62 6.42 -6.60 -6.62
CA PHE A 62 7.55 -6.16 -7.43
C PHE A 62 8.76 -7.05 -7.12
N THR A 63 9.34 -7.63 -8.15
CA THR A 63 10.56 -8.43 -8.06
C THR A 63 11.58 -7.92 -9.06
N LYS A 64 12.87 -8.08 -8.77
CA LYS A 64 13.89 -7.80 -9.80
C LYS A 64 13.66 -8.69 -11.01
N PRO A 65 13.76 -8.15 -12.23
CA PRO A 65 13.61 -8.97 -13.43
C PRO A 65 14.77 -9.96 -13.51
N ALA A 66 14.48 -11.22 -13.20
CA ALA A 66 15.40 -12.32 -13.40
C ALA A 66 15.08 -13.11 -14.68
N ASN A 67 13.88 -12.88 -15.24
CA ASN A 67 13.40 -13.53 -16.48
C ASN A 67 12.20 -12.76 -17.07
N ILE A 68 11.73 -13.21 -18.23
CA ILE A 68 10.60 -12.61 -18.98
C ILE A 68 9.30 -12.54 -18.15
N VAL A 69 9.09 -13.50 -17.26
CA VAL A 69 7.91 -13.51 -16.37
C VAL A 69 7.95 -12.36 -15.38
N HIS A 70 9.12 -12.08 -14.81
CA HIS A 70 9.31 -10.94 -13.91
C HIS A 70 9.17 -9.59 -14.63
N GLU A 71 9.62 -9.49 -15.87
CA GLU A 71 9.40 -8.28 -16.68
C GLU A 71 7.92 -8.03 -16.93
N TYR A 72 7.17 -9.09 -17.24
CA TYR A 72 5.72 -8.99 -17.41
C TYR A 72 4.99 -8.59 -16.12
N MET A 73 5.38 -9.17 -14.99
CA MET A 73 4.86 -8.79 -13.67
C MET A 73 5.17 -7.33 -13.34
N ASN A 74 6.40 -6.88 -13.59
CA ASN A 74 6.80 -5.49 -13.38
C ASN A 74 6.04 -4.52 -14.30
N LYS A 75 5.71 -4.92 -15.54
CA LYS A 75 4.86 -4.13 -16.44
C LYS A 75 3.44 -4.02 -15.88
N LYS A 76 2.87 -5.09 -15.35
CA LYS A 76 1.55 -5.07 -14.71
C LYS A 76 1.50 -4.18 -13.46
N VAL A 77 2.55 -4.20 -12.64
CA VAL A 77 2.67 -3.26 -11.50
C VAL A 77 2.65 -1.80 -11.98
N LYS A 78 3.33 -1.50 -13.09
CA LYS A 78 3.34 -0.14 -13.66
C LYS A 78 1.95 0.31 -14.13
N GLU A 79 1.22 -0.57 -14.82
CA GLU A 79 -0.13 -0.30 -15.29
C GLU A 79 -1.09 -0.10 -14.11
N SER A 80 -0.92 -0.87 -13.07
CA SER A 80 -1.71 -0.85 -11.86
C SER A 80 -1.49 0.43 -11.01
N ILE A 81 -0.28 0.95 -10.96
CA ILE A 81 0.02 2.24 -10.30
C ILE A 81 -0.81 3.37 -10.94
N ALA A 82 -1.09 3.28 -12.24
CA ALA A 82 -1.86 4.31 -12.94
C ALA A 82 -3.36 4.32 -12.63
N ASP A 83 -3.92 3.21 -12.14
CA ASP A 83 -5.36 3.00 -12.02
C ASP A 83 -5.89 3.11 -10.57
N GLY A 84 -5.03 3.34 -9.58
CA GLY A 84 -5.45 3.51 -8.17
C GLY A 84 -5.76 4.96 -7.81
N ASP A 85 -6.71 5.15 -6.91
CA ASP A 85 -6.98 6.48 -6.32
C ASP A 85 -5.94 6.85 -5.25
N ILE A 86 -5.39 5.84 -4.58
CA ILE A 86 -4.34 5.97 -3.57
C ILE A 86 -3.35 4.81 -3.75
N ILE A 87 -2.07 5.08 -3.62
CA ILE A 87 -1.03 4.06 -3.61
C ILE A 87 -0.45 3.91 -2.21
N LEU A 88 -0.46 2.69 -1.68
CA LEU A 88 0.26 2.30 -0.47
C LEU A 88 1.50 1.51 -0.87
N TYR A 89 2.66 2.07 -0.61
CA TYR A 89 3.93 1.39 -0.80
C TYR A 89 4.44 0.85 0.54
N VAL A 90 4.37 -0.46 0.72
CA VAL A 90 4.78 -1.12 1.97
C VAL A 90 6.22 -1.58 1.89
N VAL A 91 7.03 -1.10 2.82
CA VAL A 91 8.46 -1.36 2.92
C VAL A 91 8.77 -2.12 4.21
N ASP A 92 9.52 -3.22 4.12
CA ASP A 92 10.01 -3.97 5.26
C ASP A 92 11.31 -3.36 5.78
N LEU A 93 11.27 -2.69 6.92
CA LEU A 93 12.45 -2.09 7.54
C LEU A 93 13.43 -3.12 8.11
N SER A 94 12.98 -4.35 8.36
CA SER A 94 13.85 -5.42 8.86
C SER A 94 14.67 -6.10 7.75
N SER A 95 14.34 -5.83 6.48
CA SER A 95 15.05 -6.41 5.33
C SER A 95 16.32 -5.64 5.01
N LYS A 96 17.39 -6.38 4.75
CA LYS A 96 18.69 -5.81 4.33
C LYS A 96 18.80 -5.55 2.82
N SER A 97 17.82 -5.96 2.03
CA SER A 97 17.84 -5.78 0.59
C SER A 97 17.24 -4.41 0.22
N ASN A 98 18.08 -3.45 -0.06
CA ASN A 98 17.69 -2.06 -0.36
C ASN A 98 17.74 -1.73 -1.85
N ASP A 99 17.41 -2.67 -2.71
CA ASP A 99 17.49 -2.46 -4.15
C ASP A 99 16.12 -2.08 -4.73
N TYR A 100 15.65 -0.89 -4.32
CA TYR A 100 14.32 -0.36 -4.67
C TYR A 100 14.36 0.68 -5.80
N ASP A 101 15.50 0.93 -6.43
CA ASP A 101 15.73 2.11 -7.28
C ASP A 101 14.74 2.23 -8.43
N ASP A 102 14.48 1.15 -9.17
CA ASP A 102 13.56 1.19 -10.31
C ASP A 102 12.10 1.49 -9.92
N LEU A 103 11.65 0.94 -8.81
CA LEU A 103 10.30 1.20 -8.29
C LEU A 103 10.21 2.62 -7.73
N ASN A 104 11.22 3.03 -6.97
CA ASN A 104 11.30 4.35 -6.37
C ASN A 104 11.24 5.45 -7.43
N ASP A 105 11.99 5.32 -8.52
CA ASP A 105 12.00 6.31 -9.61
C ASP A 105 10.61 6.47 -10.27
N LYS A 106 9.85 5.40 -10.35
CA LYS A 106 8.48 5.45 -10.88
C LYS A 106 7.52 6.10 -9.90
N LEU A 107 7.61 5.74 -8.62
CA LEU A 107 6.74 6.26 -7.58
C LEU A 107 6.93 7.77 -7.36
N LYS A 108 8.13 8.28 -7.55
CA LYS A 108 8.41 9.73 -7.50
C LYS A 108 7.66 10.55 -8.54
N LYS A 109 7.18 9.92 -9.62
CA LYS A 109 6.52 10.57 -10.76
C LYS A 109 5.00 10.46 -10.76
N ILE A 110 4.42 9.70 -9.84
CA ILE A 110 2.96 9.53 -9.78
C ILE A 110 2.27 10.80 -9.27
N LYS A 111 1.03 11.00 -9.73
CA LYS A 111 0.23 12.19 -9.39
C LYS A 111 -0.85 11.92 -8.34
N VAL A 112 -1.20 10.65 -8.12
CA VAL A 112 -2.16 10.27 -7.09
C VAL A 112 -1.50 10.28 -5.70
N PRO A 113 -2.28 10.40 -4.61
CA PRO A 113 -1.74 10.30 -3.27
C PRO A 113 -0.89 9.05 -3.07
N LEU A 114 0.35 9.25 -2.64
CA LEU A 114 1.30 8.19 -2.32
C LEU A 114 1.56 8.20 -0.81
N ILE A 115 1.36 7.04 -0.20
CA ILE A 115 1.72 6.79 1.19
C ILE A 115 2.78 5.69 1.22
N ILE A 116 3.93 5.98 1.78
CA ILE A 116 4.97 5.00 2.05
C ILE A 116 4.84 4.53 3.48
N VAL A 117 4.60 3.23 3.62
CA VAL A 117 4.37 2.57 4.90
C VAL A 117 5.64 1.81 5.28
N LEU A 118 6.42 2.38 6.18
CA LEU A 118 7.59 1.74 6.77
C LEU A 118 7.11 0.76 7.83
N ASN A 119 7.04 -0.51 7.46
CA ASN A 119 6.48 -1.59 8.28
C ASN A 119 7.56 -2.35 9.06
N LYS A 120 7.11 -3.11 10.05
CA LYS A 120 7.92 -3.93 10.95
C LYS A 120 8.83 -3.12 11.87
N ILE A 121 8.37 -1.94 12.31
CA ILE A 121 9.11 -1.09 13.25
C ILE A 121 9.39 -1.78 14.58
N ASP A 122 8.63 -2.80 14.94
CA ASP A 122 8.87 -3.65 16.10
C ASP A 122 10.19 -4.44 16.04
N LYS A 123 10.83 -4.49 14.87
CA LYS A 123 12.10 -5.20 14.63
C LYS A 123 13.32 -4.28 14.47
N VAL A 124 13.16 -2.98 14.60
CA VAL A 124 14.23 -2.01 14.43
C VAL A 124 14.32 -1.06 15.63
N ASP A 125 15.53 -0.58 15.89
CA ASP A 125 15.77 0.38 16.96
C ASP A 125 15.22 1.77 16.62
N GLN A 126 14.87 2.54 17.65
CA GLN A 126 14.30 3.88 17.52
C GLN A 126 15.21 4.82 16.71
N GLN A 127 16.51 4.79 16.92
CA GLN A 127 17.46 5.63 16.20
C GLN A 127 17.50 5.29 14.71
N ILE A 128 17.51 4.00 14.38
CA ILE A 128 17.45 3.53 12.99
C ILE A 128 16.14 3.97 12.33
N LEU A 129 15.02 3.85 13.07
CA LEU A 129 13.72 4.26 12.58
C LEU A 129 13.66 5.75 12.22
N GLU A 130 14.21 6.60 13.08
CA GLU A 130 14.26 8.05 12.83
C GLU A 130 15.11 8.41 11.63
N ASP A 131 16.30 7.82 11.51
CA ASP A 131 17.21 8.07 10.40
C ASP A 131 16.64 7.61 9.06
N VAL A 132 16.05 6.42 9.03
CA VAL A 132 15.41 5.86 7.82
C VAL A 132 14.20 6.69 7.44
N SER A 133 13.34 7.07 8.39
CA SER A 133 12.16 7.90 8.12
C SER A 133 12.55 9.25 7.51
N LYS A 134 13.59 9.89 8.02
CA LYS A 134 14.13 11.14 7.47
C LYS A 134 14.66 10.95 6.05
N SER A 135 15.37 9.86 5.80
CA SER A 135 15.91 9.52 4.47
C SER A 135 14.78 9.35 3.45
N TRP A 136 13.76 8.58 3.77
CA TRP A 136 12.59 8.39 2.90
C TRP A 136 11.84 9.70 2.65
N SER A 137 11.66 10.53 3.67
CA SER A 137 11.00 11.84 3.52
C SER A 137 11.77 12.79 2.59
N LYS A 138 13.10 12.74 2.61
CA LYS A 138 13.94 13.52 1.69
C LYS A 138 13.87 13.02 0.26
N GLU A 139 13.83 11.69 0.09
CA GLU A 139 13.79 11.05 -1.22
C GLU A 139 12.43 11.22 -1.90
N PHE A 140 11.34 11.08 -1.14
CA PHE A 140 9.96 11.15 -1.64
C PHE A 140 9.23 12.39 -1.15
N ARG A 141 9.44 13.51 -1.83
CA ARG A 141 8.77 14.78 -1.50
C ARG A 141 7.28 14.79 -1.85
N ASN A 142 6.84 13.88 -2.70
CA ASN A 142 5.45 13.71 -3.13
C ASN A 142 4.67 12.69 -2.30
N ALA A 143 5.26 12.12 -1.27
CA ALA A 143 4.65 11.07 -0.46
C ALA A 143 4.52 11.46 1.01
N GLU A 144 3.56 10.84 1.69
CA GLU A 144 3.49 10.80 3.14
C GLU A 144 4.25 9.57 3.64
N ILE A 145 5.06 9.72 4.67
CA ILE A 145 5.81 8.62 5.29
C ILE A 145 5.13 8.24 6.60
N TRP A 146 4.76 6.98 6.71
CA TRP A 146 4.10 6.40 7.88
C TRP A 146 4.90 5.23 8.43
N THR A 147 5.08 5.19 9.74
CA THR A 147 5.76 4.11 10.45
C THR A 147 4.73 3.26 11.18
N VAL A 148 4.73 1.96 10.91
CA VAL A 148 3.74 1.03 11.47
C VAL A 148 4.37 -0.32 11.87
N SER A 149 3.69 -1.02 12.75
CA SER A 149 3.84 -2.46 12.89
C SER A 149 2.48 -3.11 12.61
N ALA A 150 2.32 -3.66 11.43
CA ALA A 150 1.08 -4.37 11.07
C ALA A 150 0.86 -5.58 11.99
N LEU A 151 1.93 -6.31 12.33
CA LEU A 151 1.87 -7.47 13.22
C LEU A 151 1.39 -7.11 14.63
N LYS A 152 1.86 -5.99 15.17
CA LYS A 152 1.51 -5.51 16.52
C LYS A 152 0.31 -4.56 16.52
N ASN A 153 -0.30 -4.32 15.37
CA ASN A 153 -1.38 -3.36 15.19
C ASN A 153 -1.05 -1.94 15.72
N PHE A 154 0.22 -1.55 15.56
CA PHE A 154 0.68 -0.23 15.99
C PHE A 154 0.55 0.78 14.86
N ASN A 155 -0.09 1.91 15.15
CA ASN A 155 -0.32 3.04 14.23
C ASN A 155 -1.12 2.70 12.96
N VAL A 156 -1.77 1.53 12.92
CA VAL A 156 -2.53 1.05 11.77
C VAL A 156 -3.86 1.79 11.62
N GLU A 157 -4.56 2.03 12.73
CA GLU A 157 -5.86 2.73 12.70
C GLU A 157 -5.69 4.20 12.26
N ASN A 158 -4.68 4.89 12.76
CA ASN A 158 -4.36 6.25 12.34
C ASN A 158 -4.05 6.32 10.83
N LEU A 159 -3.30 5.35 10.32
CA LEU A 159 -3.04 5.23 8.89
C LEU A 159 -4.32 5.02 8.10
N LYS A 160 -5.21 4.15 8.56
CA LYS A 160 -6.51 3.90 7.92
C LYS A 160 -7.37 5.17 7.88
N GLU A 161 -7.47 5.90 8.98
CA GLU A 161 -8.18 7.18 9.01
C GLU A 161 -7.62 8.19 8.00
N ARG A 162 -6.29 8.21 7.84
CA ARG A 162 -5.65 9.08 6.85
C ARG A 162 -6.01 8.66 5.43
N ILE A 163 -6.01 7.37 5.13
CA ILE A 163 -6.44 6.84 3.83
C ILE A 163 -7.88 7.26 3.53
N VAL A 164 -8.81 7.11 4.48
CA VAL A 164 -10.20 7.52 4.33
C VAL A 164 -10.33 9.03 4.03
N LYS A 165 -9.50 9.86 4.67
CA LYS A 165 -9.49 11.31 4.40
C LYS A 165 -9.07 11.64 2.97
N LEU A 166 -8.16 10.85 2.41
CA LEU A 166 -7.63 11.03 1.04
C LEU A 166 -8.54 10.46 -0.06
N LEU A 167 -9.53 9.63 0.30
CA LEU A 167 -10.45 9.07 -0.69
C LEU A 167 -11.18 10.16 -1.47
N PRO A 168 -11.34 9.99 -2.78
CA PRO A 168 -12.17 10.88 -3.59
C PRO A 168 -13.65 10.77 -3.19
N LYS A 169 -14.40 11.82 -3.48
CA LYS A 169 -15.85 11.80 -3.37
C LYS A 169 -16.42 11.00 -4.55
N GLY A 170 -17.29 10.06 -4.26
CA GLY A 170 -17.87 9.20 -5.29
C GLY A 170 -18.95 8.27 -4.73
N PRO A 171 -19.71 7.63 -5.62
CA PRO A 171 -20.69 6.62 -5.22
C PRO A 171 -20.01 5.31 -4.80
N LYS A 172 -20.77 4.40 -4.21
CA LYS A 172 -20.32 3.02 -3.99
C LYS A 172 -20.06 2.33 -5.32
N TYR A 173 -19.01 1.54 -5.38
CA TYR A 173 -18.68 0.68 -6.54
C TYR A 173 -19.34 -0.69 -6.43
N PHE A 174 -19.54 -1.16 -5.19
CA PHE A 174 -20.09 -2.48 -4.89
C PHE A 174 -21.22 -2.41 -3.87
#